data_92d6c79a3bcf5f46fee0a586d90ee203
#
_entry.id   92d6c79a3bcf5f46fee0a586d90ee203
#
_cell.length_a   1.000
_cell.length_b   1.000
_cell.length_c   1.000
_cell.angle_alpha   90.00
_cell.angle_beta   90.00
_cell.angle_gamma   90.00
#
_symmetry.space_group_name_H-M   'P 1'
#
loop_
_entity.id
_entity.type
_entity.pdbx_description
1 polymer ?
#
loop_
_entity_poly.entity_id
_entity_poly.type
_entity_poly.pdbx_seq_one_letter_code
_entity_poly.pdbx_strand_id
1 'polypeptide(L)'
;MGRKTEYMGTYKPTTQDLDIRLWCHRNRILITPVEIGYRRKKWYVEIDIRGKIHKSPESYTPTTIWEKIFEYRRYYYEKYRQK
;
A
#
# COMPACT_ATOMS: atom_id res chain seq x y z
N MET A 1 -13.12 -11.36 13.93
CA MET A 1 -12.75 -11.23 13.80
C MET A 1 -12.20 -10.73 12.81
N GLY A 2 -12.36 -10.48 12.15
CA GLY A 2 -11.84 -9.97 11.13
C GLY A 2 -10.55 -9.44 11.24
N ARG A 3 -9.65 -10.16 11.28
CA ARG A 3 -8.51 -9.67 11.39
C ARG A 3 -8.06 -9.08 10.20
N LYS A 4 -7.43 -8.02 10.16
CA LYS A 4 -6.98 -7.38 9.06
C LYS A 4 -6.04 -8.09 8.30
N THR A 5 -5.27 -8.91 8.87
CA THR A 5 -4.28 -9.65 8.17
C THR A 5 -4.89 -10.57 7.15
N GLU A 6 -6.13 -10.88 7.30
CA GLU A 6 -6.74 -11.70 6.35
C GLU A 6 -6.87 -11.07 5.03
N TYR A 7 -6.84 -9.76 4.96
CA TYR A 7 -7.02 -9.10 3.73
C TYR A 7 -5.80 -8.93 2.89
N MET A 8 -4.67 -9.47 3.33
CA MET A 8 -3.51 -9.41 2.49
C MET A 8 -3.55 -10.46 1.40
N GLY A 9 -4.62 -11.24 1.35
CA GLY A 9 -4.76 -12.26 0.33
C GLY A 9 -3.64 -13.25 0.43
N THR A 10 -3.02 -13.55 -0.69
CA THR A 10 -1.93 -14.50 -0.69
C THR A 10 -0.57 -13.85 -0.56
N TYR A 11 -0.51 -12.53 -0.48
CA TYR A 11 0.77 -11.86 -0.39
C TYR A 11 1.36 -12.02 1.01
N LYS A 12 2.62 -12.40 1.08
CA LYS A 12 3.29 -12.55 2.36
C LYS A 12 4.47 -11.60 2.39
N PRO A 13 4.40 -10.54 3.18
CA PRO A 13 5.49 -9.57 3.22
C PRO A 13 6.75 -10.18 3.80
N THR A 14 7.88 -9.79 3.25
CA THR A 14 9.16 -10.22 3.76
C THR A 14 9.59 -9.28 4.88
N THR A 15 10.66 -9.64 5.56
CA THR A 15 11.22 -8.76 6.57
C THR A 15 11.61 -7.42 5.98
N GLN A 16 12.17 -7.46 4.77
CA GLN A 16 12.53 -6.23 4.09
C GLN A 16 11.31 -5.37 3.79
N ASP A 17 10.21 -6.00 3.40
CA ASP A 17 8.98 -5.26 3.15
C ASP A 17 8.51 -4.53 4.40
N LEU A 18 8.63 -5.17 5.55
CA LEU A 18 8.21 -4.54 6.78
C LEU A 18 9.13 -3.39 7.18
N ASP A 19 10.43 -3.53 6.92
CA ASP A 19 11.37 -2.45 7.18
C ASP A 19 11.08 -1.27 6.27
N ILE A 20 10.76 -1.53 5.01
CA ILE A 20 10.43 -0.48 4.07
C ILE A 20 9.16 0.23 4.51
N ARG A 21 8.19 -0.52 5.03
CA ARG A 21 6.97 0.08 5.52
C ARG A 21 7.27 1.07 6.64
N LEU A 22 8.15 0.70 7.56
CA LEU A 22 8.52 1.59 8.65
C LEU A 22 9.26 2.82 8.13
N TRP A 23 10.14 2.61 7.16
CA TRP A 23 10.87 3.72 6.56
C TRP A 23 9.90 4.71 5.92
N CYS A 24 8.92 4.19 5.17
CA CYS A 24 7.93 5.05 4.53
C CYS A 24 7.15 5.83 5.58
N HIS A 25 6.73 5.15 6.63
CA HIS A 25 5.96 5.80 7.67
C HIS A 25 6.76 6.95 8.30
N ARG A 26 8.02 6.71 8.59
CA ARG A 26 8.86 7.74 9.20
C ARG A 26 9.09 8.92 8.27
N ASN A 27 9.02 8.69 6.98
CA ASN A 27 9.22 9.74 6.01
C ASN A 27 7.93 10.33 5.47
N ARG A 28 6.82 10.04 6.18
CA ARG A 28 5.51 10.59 5.84
C ARG A 28 5.05 10.19 4.45
N ILE A 29 5.31 8.95 4.11
CA ILE A 29 4.80 8.36 2.87
C ILE A 29 3.83 7.29 3.30
N LEU A 30 2.54 7.55 3.12
CA LEU A 30 1.49 6.64 3.55
C LEU A 30 0.81 6.06 2.32
N ILE A 31 0.83 4.75 2.22
CA ILE A 31 0.24 4.05 1.08
C ILE A 31 -0.88 3.19 1.64
N THR A 32 -2.09 3.50 1.26
CA THR A 32 -3.27 2.92 1.90
C THR A 32 -4.26 2.37 0.89
N PRO A 33 -4.89 1.24 1.15
CA PRO A 33 -5.94 0.75 0.26
C PRO A 33 -7.24 1.49 0.55
N VAL A 34 -7.95 1.87 -0.49
CA VAL A 34 -9.24 2.53 -0.34
C VAL A 34 -10.27 1.79 -1.17
N GLU A 35 -11.34 1.39 -0.51
CA GLU A 35 -12.37 0.63 -1.15
C GLU A 35 -13.23 1.51 -2.04
N ILE A 36 -13.66 1.00 -3.20
CA ILE A 36 -14.51 1.73 -4.11
C ILE A 36 -15.86 1.05 -4.17
N GLY A 37 -16.92 1.80 -4.01
CA GLY A 37 -18.26 1.28 -4.10
C GLY A 37 -18.59 0.44 -2.88
N TYR A 38 -19.83 -0.04 -2.82
CA TYR A 38 -20.18 -0.76 -1.63
C TYR A 38 -20.16 -2.26 -1.75
N ARG A 39 -19.74 -2.78 -2.89
CA ARG A 39 -19.61 -4.22 -2.97
C ARG A 39 -18.25 -4.70 -2.56
N ARG A 40 -17.36 -3.78 -2.26
CA ARG A 40 -16.03 -4.11 -1.76
C ARG A 40 -15.24 -5.00 -2.69
N LYS A 41 -15.45 -4.84 -3.98
CA LYS A 41 -14.73 -5.69 -4.93
C LYS A 41 -13.62 -4.96 -5.63
N LYS A 42 -13.56 -3.65 -5.50
CA LYS A 42 -12.52 -2.88 -6.14
C LYS A 42 -11.90 -1.94 -5.15
N TRP A 43 -10.60 -1.80 -5.25
CA TRP A 43 -9.84 -0.96 -4.35
C TRP A 43 -8.84 -0.16 -5.17
N TYR A 44 -8.53 1.02 -4.74
CA TYR A 44 -7.42 1.72 -5.34
C TYR A 44 -6.41 2.03 -4.23
N VAL A 45 -5.21 2.46 -4.61
CA VAL A 45 -4.17 2.79 -3.66
C VAL A 45 -4.12 4.30 -3.51
N GLU A 46 -4.22 4.77 -2.28
CA GLU A 46 -4.07 6.18 -2.00
C GLU A 46 -2.65 6.41 -1.54
N ILE A 47 -1.97 7.34 -2.18
CA ILE A 47 -0.57 7.62 -1.92
C ILE A 47 -0.46 9.02 -1.36
N ASP A 48 -0.11 9.12 -0.09
CA ASP A 48 0.01 10.40 0.59
C ASP A 48 1.49 10.66 0.83
N ILE A 49 2.06 11.61 0.12
CA ILE A 49 3.45 11.96 0.27
C ILE A 49 3.53 13.34 0.89
N ARG A 50 3.76 13.34 2.21
CA ARG A 50 3.91 14.59 2.97
C ARG A 50 2.74 15.52 2.76
N GLY A 51 1.54 14.98 2.74
CA GLY A 51 0.34 15.78 2.61
C GLY A 51 -0.21 15.88 1.20
N LYS A 52 0.55 15.45 0.20
CA LYS A 52 0.05 15.47 -1.16
C LYS A 52 -0.52 14.11 -1.49
N ILE A 53 -1.77 14.07 -1.85
CA ILE A 53 -2.48 12.82 -2.04
C ILE A 53 -2.70 12.52 -3.51
N HIS A 54 -2.33 11.31 -3.91
CA HIS A 54 -2.52 10.84 -5.26
C HIS A 54 -3.26 9.52 -5.20
N LYS A 55 -3.90 9.15 -6.30
CA LYS A 55 -4.57 7.87 -6.38
C LYS A 55 -3.89 7.04 -7.45
N SER A 56 -3.88 5.72 -7.27
CA SER A 56 -3.35 4.85 -8.31
C SER A 56 -4.24 4.97 -9.54
N PRO A 57 -3.69 4.82 -10.73
CA PRO A 57 -4.47 4.94 -11.96
C PRO A 57 -5.41 3.78 -12.20
N GLU A 58 -5.20 2.67 -11.51
CA GLU A 58 -6.00 1.48 -11.69
C GLU A 58 -6.62 1.04 -10.39
N SER A 59 -7.64 0.20 -10.50
CA SER A 59 -8.20 -0.40 -9.31
C SER A 59 -7.75 -1.86 -9.26
N TYR A 60 -7.83 -2.44 -8.07
CA TYR A 60 -7.32 -3.78 -7.82
C TYR A 60 -8.35 -4.58 -7.04
N THR A 61 -8.16 -5.89 -7.00
CA THR A 61 -9.06 -6.77 -6.26
C THR A 61 -8.60 -6.85 -4.81
N PRO A 62 -9.44 -7.35 -3.92
CA PRO A 62 -9.02 -7.52 -2.53
C PRO A 62 -7.80 -8.41 -2.36
N THR A 63 -7.59 -9.36 -3.27
CA THR A 63 -6.43 -10.24 -3.14
C THR A 63 -5.16 -9.60 -3.65
N THR A 64 -5.25 -8.72 -4.64
CA THR A 64 -4.03 -8.14 -5.21
C THR A 64 -3.68 -6.78 -4.63
N ILE A 65 -4.61 -6.16 -3.91
CA ILE A 65 -4.36 -4.81 -3.42
C ILE A 65 -3.14 -4.73 -2.50
N TRP A 66 -2.94 -5.71 -1.64
CA TRP A 66 -1.82 -5.65 -0.71
C TRP A 66 -0.48 -5.83 -1.41
N GLU A 67 -0.45 -6.65 -2.45
CA GLU A 67 0.75 -6.79 -3.24
C GLU A 67 1.11 -5.45 -3.87
N LYS A 68 0.10 -4.74 -4.37
CA LYS A 68 0.36 -3.44 -4.98
C LYS A 68 0.80 -2.40 -3.95
N ILE A 69 0.25 -2.47 -2.76
CA ILE A 69 0.66 -1.54 -1.71
C ILE A 69 2.14 -1.72 -1.41
N PHE A 70 2.61 -2.96 -1.30
CA PHE A 70 4.01 -3.18 -1.02
C PHE A 70 4.88 -2.81 -2.22
N GLU A 71 4.38 -2.97 -3.45
CA GLU A 71 5.12 -2.52 -4.63
C GLU A 71 5.29 -1.01 -4.61
N TYR A 72 4.24 -0.27 -4.27
CA TYR A 72 4.33 1.18 -4.20
C TYR A 72 5.29 1.60 -3.09
N ARG A 73 5.27 0.93 -1.96
CA ARG A 73 6.20 1.25 -0.88
C ARG A 73 7.64 1.04 -1.33
N ARG A 74 7.91 -0.05 -2.03
CA ARG A 74 9.26 -0.30 -2.52
C ARG A 74 9.68 0.75 -3.54
N TYR A 75 8.74 1.13 -4.40
CA TYR A 75 9.03 2.14 -5.41
C TYR A 75 9.44 3.46 -4.77
N TYR A 76 8.69 3.92 -3.79
CA TYR A 76 9.02 5.19 -3.16
C TYR A 76 10.24 5.09 -2.27
N TYR A 77 10.45 3.94 -1.65
CA TYR A 77 11.64 3.71 -0.87
C TYR A 77 12.88 3.84 -1.76
N GLU A 78 12.87 3.17 -2.92
CA GLU A 78 14.02 3.25 -3.81
C GLU A 78 14.20 4.66 -4.36
N LYS A 79 13.08 5.32 -4.61
CA LYS A 79 13.15 6.66 -5.20
C LYS A 79 13.73 7.69 -4.24
N TYR A 80 13.33 7.62 -2.98
CA TYR A 80 13.70 8.67 -2.03
C TYR A 80 14.83 8.34 -1.09
N ARG A 81 15.13 7.09 -0.88
CA ARG A 81 16.18 6.77 0.08
C ARG A 81 17.57 7.17 -0.39
N GLN A 82 17.69 7.40 -1.68
CA GLN A 82 18.98 7.76 -2.21
C GLN A 82 19.32 9.24 -2.04
N LYS A 83 18.44 9.97 -1.45
CA LYS A 83 18.71 11.37 -1.21
C LYS A 83 19.33 11.63 0.15
#